data_35a5f8157b2aeabde917a9c85a4659a3
#
_entry.id   35a5f8157b2aeabde917a9c85a4659a3
#
_cell.length_a   1.000
_cell.length_b   1.000
_cell.length_c   1.000
_cell.angle_alpha   90.00
_cell.angle_beta   90.00
_cell.angle_gamma   90.00
#
_symmetry.space_group_name_H-M   'P 1'
#
loop_
_entity.id
_entity.type
_entity.pdbx_description
1 polymer ?
#
loop_
_entity_poly.entity_id
_entity_poly.type
_entity_poly.pdbx_seq_one_letter_code
_entity_poly.pdbx_strand_id
1 'polypeptide(L)'
;VMIKEERRKKKKRKNILQGILGILIVLALAVLIIFTVFKVKNVEVEGNKLYDAKVIEKAVLNDEYSWNSLYVFLKYKFVNTSEVPFVDTMEISLKDPQTLHIKVYEKGIMGYLYLSSINKNVYFDKDGIVTELSDRVIEDTPQILGIDCKKVVQYEKLPIGSKRLKQLLTLTQSLKRNDLIPDSITYGVENEPVLTLSLIHISEPTRRVVIS
;
A
#
# COMPACT_ATOMS: atom_id res chain seq x y z
N VAL A 1 45.98 -14.42 55.47
CA VAL A 1 45.66 -14.68 54.03
C VAL A 1 44.15 -14.57 53.80
N MET A 2 43.26 -15.16 54.60
CA MET A 2 41.79 -15.16 54.41
C MET A 2 41.14 -13.77 54.37
N ILE A 3 41.52 -12.82 55.21
CA ILE A 3 40.93 -11.46 55.26
C ILE A 3 41.23 -10.68 53.94
N LYS A 4 42.35 -10.91 53.28
CA LYS A 4 42.75 -10.25 52.06
C LYS A 4 41.96 -10.75 50.83
N GLU A 5 41.58 -12.04 50.83
CA GLU A 5 40.74 -12.65 49.81
C GLU A 5 39.27 -12.17 49.95
N GLU A 6 38.73 -12.09 51.14
CA GLU A 6 37.36 -11.58 51.34
C GLU A 6 37.24 -10.11 50.90
N ARG A 7 38.23 -9.28 51.21
CA ARG A 7 38.24 -7.88 50.72
C ARG A 7 38.33 -7.79 49.20
N ARG A 8 39.09 -8.68 48.54
CA ARG A 8 39.13 -8.75 47.07
C ARG A 8 37.80 -9.24 46.47
N LYS A 9 37.15 -10.22 47.07
CA LYS A 9 35.82 -10.69 46.67
C LYS A 9 34.76 -9.60 46.82
N LYS A 10 34.76 -8.87 47.96
CA LYS A 10 33.84 -7.73 48.17
C LYS A 10 34.08 -6.60 47.17
N LYS A 11 35.33 -6.27 46.83
CA LYS A 11 35.68 -5.25 45.84
C LYS A 11 35.23 -5.66 44.43
N LYS A 12 35.46 -6.93 44.03
CA LYS A 12 34.96 -7.46 42.76
C LYS A 12 33.44 -7.41 42.67
N ARG A 13 32.70 -7.83 43.71
CA ARG A 13 31.24 -7.76 43.75
C ARG A 13 30.76 -6.32 43.64
N LYS A 14 31.39 -5.37 44.31
CA LYS A 14 31.06 -3.94 44.21
C LYS A 14 31.25 -3.40 42.78
N ASN A 15 32.37 -3.74 42.14
CA ASN A 15 32.63 -3.31 40.76
C ASN A 15 31.64 -3.90 39.77
N ILE A 16 31.27 -5.19 39.94
CA ILE A 16 30.24 -5.84 39.10
C ILE A 16 28.90 -5.15 39.32
N LEU A 17 28.51 -4.90 40.57
CA LEU A 17 27.25 -4.21 40.89
C LEU A 17 27.21 -2.80 40.30
N GLN A 18 28.30 -2.04 40.39
CA GLN A 18 28.40 -0.73 39.75
C GLN A 18 28.32 -0.80 38.23
N GLY A 19 28.91 -1.83 37.60
CA GLY A 19 28.77 -2.08 36.18
C GLY A 19 27.33 -2.37 35.75
N ILE A 20 26.64 -3.24 36.49
CA ILE A 20 25.23 -3.56 36.26
C ILE A 20 24.36 -2.31 36.43
N LEU A 21 24.60 -1.53 37.49
CA LEU A 21 23.86 -0.28 37.74
C LEU A 21 24.08 0.72 36.56
N GLY A 22 25.31 0.85 36.08
CA GLY A 22 25.63 1.67 34.91
C GLY A 22 24.86 1.24 33.65
N ILE A 23 24.80 -0.06 33.36
CA ILE A 23 24.03 -0.60 32.26
C ILE A 23 22.54 -0.31 32.42
N LEU A 24 21.98 -0.48 33.62
CA LEU A 24 20.57 -0.18 33.90
C LEU A 24 20.24 1.29 33.67
N ILE A 25 21.13 2.22 34.08
CA ILE A 25 20.95 3.66 33.85
C ILE A 25 20.94 3.95 32.33
N VAL A 26 21.88 3.38 31.56
CA VAL A 26 21.93 3.55 30.10
C VAL A 26 20.65 3.02 29.45
N LEU A 27 20.17 1.85 29.87
CA LEU A 27 18.91 1.29 29.37
C LEU A 27 17.72 2.18 29.71
N ALA A 28 17.64 2.69 30.94
CA ALA A 28 16.57 3.60 31.35
C ALA A 28 16.57 4.90 30.53
N LEU A 29 17.75 5.46 30.27
CA LEU A 29 17.89 6.63 29.39
C LEU A 29 17.49 6.33 27.94
N ALA A 30 17.86 5.17 27.41
CA ALA A 30 17.46 4.75 26.07
C ALA A 30 15.93 4.62 25.95
N VAL A 31 15.28 4.00 26.94
CA VAL A 31 13.81 3.91 27.00
C VAL A 31 13.18 5.31 27.05
N LEU A 32 13.70 6.19 27.89
CA LEU A 32 13.20 7.56 27.99
C LEU A 32 13.32 8.33 26.67
N ILE A 33 14.42 8.16 25.93
CA ILE A 33 14.61 8.74 24.60
C ILE A 33 13.57 8.17 23.62
N ILE A 34 13.33 6.86 23.61
CA ILE A 34 12.34 6.23 22.74
C ILE A 34 10.93 6.81 23.00
N PHE A 35 10.57 7.03 24.25
CA PHE A 35 9.25 7.55 24.63
C PHE A 35 9.09 9.06 24.40
N THR A 36 10.16 9.84 24.42
CA THR A 36 10.09 11.31 24.32
C THR A 36 10.42 11.82 22.91
N VAL A 37 11.44 11.26 22.28
CA VAL A 37 11.96 11.71 20.97
C VAL A 37 11.17 11.11 19.81
N PHE A 38 10.83 9.80 19.88
CA PHE A 38 10.16 9.08 18.80
C PHE A 38 8.62 9.16 18.91
N LYS A 39 8.09 10.35 19.08
CA LYS A 39 6.65 10.56 19.10
C LYS A 39 6.17 11.05 17.73
N VAL A 40 5.25 10.32 17.10
CA VAL A 40 4.68 10.70 15.80
C VAL A 40 3.99 12.07 15.92
N LYS A 41 4.45 13.03 15.11
CA LYS A 41 3.84 14.35 14.98
C LYS A 41 3.39 14.63 13.57
N ASN A 42 4.13 14.14 12.58
CA ASN A 42 3.84 14.36 11.18
C ASN A 42 3.86 13.02 10.43
N VAL A 43 2.97 12.90 9.44
CA VAL A 43 2.93 11.78 8.52
C VAL A 43 2.88 12.35 7.10
N GLU A 44 3.86 12.00 6.30
CA GLU A 44 3.92 12.34 4.88
C GLU A 44 3.56 11.09 4.08
N VAL A 45 2.56 11.20 3.20
CA VAL A 45 2.11 10.09 2.34
C VAL A 45 2.39 10.45 0.89
N GLU A 46 3.00 9.54 0.15
CA GLU A 46 3.36 9.68 -1.26
C GLU A 46 2.85 8.49 -2.07
N GLY A 47 2.44 8.72 -3.33
CA GLY A 47 2.02 7.68 -4.26
C GLY A 47 0.56 7.22 -4.14
N ASN A 48 -0.19 7.83 -3.21
CA ASN A 48 -1.61 7.56 -3.00
C ASN A 48 -2.47 8.32 -4.03
N LYS A 49 -2.98 7.62 -5.04
CA LYS A 49 -3.91 8.17 -6.04
C LYS A 49 -5.37 7.81 -5.73
N LEU A 50 -5.61 6.60 -5.24
CA LEU A 50 -6.94 6.04 -4.95
C LEU A 50 -7.48 6.43 -3.58
N TYR A 51 -6.62 6.84 -2.66
CA TYR A 51 -6.99 7.16 -1.28
C TYR A 51 -6.41 8.48 -0.81
N ASP A 52 -7.17 9.21 -0.03
CA ASP A 52 -6.64 10.36 0.68
C ASP A 52 -5.52 9.95 1.66
N ALA A 53 -4.53 10.83 1.83
CA ALA A 53 -3.42 10.61 2.74
C ALA A 53 -3.88 10.23 4.16
N LYS A 54 -4.97 10.85 4.65
CA LYS A 54 -5.56 10.53 5.97
C LYS A 54 -6.09 9.11 6.10
N VAL A 55 -6.57 8.51 5.01
CA VAL A 55 -7.05 7.12 5.01
C VAL A 55 -5.88 6.16 5.15
N ILE A 56 -4.78 6.43 4.43
CA ILE A 56 -3.53 5.66 4.52
C ILE A 56 -2.90 5.83 5.92
N GLU A 57 -2.80 7.06 6.41
CA GLU A 57 -2.30 7.35 7.76
C GLU A 57 -3.07 6.53 8.81
N LYS A 58 -4.40 6.57 8.77
CA LYS A 58 -5.25 5.82 9.71
C LYS A 58 -5.09 4.30 9.58
N ALA A 59 -4.86 3.80 8.37
CA ALA A 59 -4.61 2.37 8.15
C ALA A 59 -3.27 1.93 8.72
N VAL A 60 -2.24 2.80 8.68
CA VAL A 60 -0.91 2.53 9.20
C VAL A 60 -0.86 2.71 10.72
N LEU A 61 -1.47 3.78 11.24
CA LEU A 61 -1.52 4.11 12.68
C LEU A 61 -2.76 3.47 13.33
N ASN A 62 -2.87 2.15 13.29
CA ASN A 62 -4.10 1.41 13.64
C ASN A 62 -4.10 0.73 15.01
N ASP A 63 -3.06 0.89 15.81
CA ASP A 63 -2.94 0.30 17.15
C ASP A 63 -2.53 1.29 18.24
N GLU A 64 -2.59 0.87 19.51
CA GLU A 64 -2.32 1.72 20.66
C GLU A 64 -0.86 2.17 20.79
N TYR A 65 0.09 1.51 20.10
CA TYR A 65 1.52 1.86 20.11
C TYR A 65 1.93 2.73 18.91
N SER A 66 1.00 3.00 17.99
CA SER A 66 1.24 3.78 16.77
C SER A 66 1.59 5.25 17.03
N TRP A 67 1.48 5.73 18.28
CA TRP A 67 1.99 7.03 18.67
C TRP A 67 3.53 7.14 18.61
N ASN A 68 4.25 6.01 18.59
CA ASN A 68 5.70 5.94 18.54
C ASN A 68 6.19 5.61 17.11
N SER A 69 6.90 6.54 16.49
CA SER A 69 7.38 6.43 15.11
C SER A 69 8.36 5.28 14.89
N LEU A 70 9.25 5.03 15.88
CA LEU A 70 10.20 3.92 15.81
C LEU A 70 9.48 2.56 15.85
N TYR A 71 8.45 2.47 16.69
CA TYR A 71 7.60 1.27 16.74
C TYR A 71 6.93 1.01 15.39
N VAL A 72 6.27 2.03 14.81
CA VAL A 72 5.60 1.91 13.51
C VAL A 72 6.59 1.49 12.42
N PHE A 73 7.76 2.14 12.37
CA PHE A 73 8.81 1.79 11.41
C PHE A 73 9.26 0.32 11.55
N LEU A 74 9.53 -0.15 12.77
CA LEU A 74 9.98 -1.53 13.00
C LEU A 74 8.85 -2.53 12.71
N LYS A 75 7.61 -2.22 13.10
CA LYS A 75 6.44 -3.04 12.80
C LYS A 75 6.32 -3.32 11.31
N TYR A 76 6.34 -2.29 10.48
CA TYR A 76 6.21 -2.45 9.02
C TYR A 76 7.46 -3.01 8.33
N LYS A 77 8.64 -2.85 8.93
CA LYS A 77 9.87 -3.44 8.41
C LYS A 77 9.95 -4.94 8.63
N PHE A 78 9.42 -5.45 9.74
CA PHE A 78 9.55 -6.86 10.12
C PHE A 78 8.24 -7.64 10.10
N VAL A 79 7.10 -6.96 10.21
CA VAL A 79 5.77 -7.56 10.25
C VAL A 79 4.89 -6.82 9.27
N ASN A 80 4.69 -7.36 8.07
CA ASN A 80 3.78 -6.76 7.09
C ASN A 80 2.33 -6.95 7.55
N THR A 81 1.66 -5.90 8.02
CA THR A 81 0.42 -6.03 8.80
C THR A 81 -0.80 -5.28 8.28
N SER A 82 -0.69 -4.45 7.24
CA SER A 82 -1.85 -3.69 6.74
C SER A 82 -2.20 -4.10 5.32
N GLU A 83 -3.35 -4.74 5.17
CA GLU A 83 -3.98 -4.94 3.87
C GLU A 83 -4.94 -3.77 3.62
N VAL A 84 -4.55 -2.84 2.76
CA VAL A 84 -5.44 -1.80 2.24
C VAL A 84 -5.87 -2.25 0.85
N PRO A 85 -7.18 -2.34 0.55
CA PRO A 85 -7.65 -2.72 -0.77
C PRO A 85 -7.02 -1.84 -1.86
N PHE A 86 -6.68 -2.40 -3.01
CA PHE A 86 -6.01 -1.73 -4.13
C PHE A 86 -4.58 -1.21 -3.86
N VAL A 87 -4.05 -1.41 -2.68
CA VAL A 87 -2.63 -1.15 -2.37
C VAL A 87 -1.87 -2.47 -2.50
N ASP A 88 -0.77 -2.44 -3.25
CA ASP A 88 0.12 -3.60 -3.43
C ASP A 88 1.09 -3.69 -2.26
N THR A 89 1.78 -2.60 -1.97
CA THR A 89 2.73 -2.52 -0.86
C THR A 89 2.86 -1.09 -0.33
N MET A 90 3.29 -0.97 0.91
CA MET A 90 3.61 0.29 1.56
C MET A 90 5.01 0.22 2.15
N GLU A 91 5.85 1.17 1.79
CA GLU A 91 7.16 1.36 2.39
C GLU A 91 7.08 2.47 3.44
N ILE A 92 7.43 2.13 4.68
CA ILE A 92 7.44 3.08 5.78
C ILE A 92 8.87 3.37 6.19
N SER A 93 9.22 4.64 6.22
CA SER A 93 10.53 5.13 6.61
C SER A 93 10.40 6.29 7.61
N LEU A 94 11.48 6.55 8.33
CA LEU A 94 11.60 7.71 9.21
C LEU A 94 12.35 8.82 8.46
N LYS A 95 11.71 9.95 8.23
CA LYS A 95 12.37 11.16 7.73
C LYS A 95 13.17 11.83 8.84
N ASP A 96 12.59 11.85 10.02
CA ASP A 96 13.19 12.23 11.30
C ASP A 96 12.49 11.44 12.43
N PRO A 97 12.93 11.54 13.69
CA PRO A 97 12.33 10.79 14.79
C PRO A 97 10.83 11.03 15.02
N GLN A 98 10.28 12.12 14.52
CA GLN A 98 8.88 12.52 14.74
C GLN A 98 8.05 12.51 13.46
N THR A 99 8.67 12.27 12.30
CA THR A 99 8.03 12.28 10.98
C THR A 99 8.14 10.93 10.31
N LEU A 100 6.99 10.30 10.08
CA LEU A 100 6.86 9.10 9.26
C LEU A 100 6.69 9.49 7.79
N HIS A 101 7.41 8.82 6.91
CA HIS A 101 7.20 8.90 5.47
C HIS A 101 6.66 7.55 4.97
N ILE A 102 5.47 7.57 4.37
CA ILE A 102 4.75 6.40 3.87
C ILE A 102 4.69 6.51 2.35
N LYS A 103 5.36 5.61 1.66
CA LYS A 103 5.28 5.49 0.21
C LYS A 103 4.35 4.36 -0.15
N VAL A 104 3.27 4.69 -0.86
CA VAL A 104 2.21 3.76 -1.26
C VAL A 104 2.44 3.32 -2.71
N TYR A 105 2.42 2.02 -2.94
CA TYR A 105 2.41 1.43 -4.27
C TYR A 105 1.03 0.81 -4.51
N GLU A 106 0.29 1.41 -5.43
CA GLU A 106 -1.06 0.94 -5.75
C GLU A 106 -1.03 -0.17 -6.79
N LYS A 107 -2.00 -1.09 -6.72
CA LYS A 107 -2.16 -2.18 -7.69
C LYS A 107 -2.42 -1.61 -9.08
N GLY A 108 -1.72 -2.13 -10.07
CA GLY A 108 -1.84 -1.70 -11.46
C GLY A 108 -3.10 -2.23 -12.13
N ILE A 109 -4.23 -1.57 -11.93
CA ILE A 109 -5.53 -1.98 -12.49
C ILE A 109 -5.62 -1.63 -13.97
N MET A 110 -6.18 -2.54 -14.79
CA MET A 110 -6.45 -2.35 -16.22
C MET A 110 -7.94 -2.27 -16.57
N GLY A 111 -8.81 -2.81 -15.71
CA GLY A 111 -10.25 -2.83 -15.89
C GLY A 111 -10.91 -3.70 -14.84
N TYR A 112 -12.23 -3.77 -14.88
CA TYR A 112 -12.99 -4.65 -14.00
C TYR A 112 -14.18 -5.29 -14.72
N LEU A 113 -14.57 -6.47 -14.24
CA LEU A 113 -15.82 -7.15 -14.63
C LEU A 113 -16.74 -7.19 -13.41
N TYR A 114 -18.03 -6.99 -13.62
CA TYR A 114 -19.01 -7.23 -12.57
C TYR A 114 -19.43 -8.70 -12.55
N LEU A 115 -19.24 -9.35 -11.41
CA LEU A 115 -19.62 -10.75 -11.23
C LEU A 115 -20.86 -10.85 -10.37
N SER A 116 -22.02 -11.06 -11.01
CA SER A 116 -23.34 -11.10 -10.35
C SER A 116 -23.47 -12.24 -9.33
N SER A 117 -22.75 -13.36 -9.52
CA SER A 117 -22.78 -14.51 -8.60
C SER A 117 -22.28 -14.20 -7.18
N ILE A 118 -21.40 -13.22 -7.03
CA ILE A 118 -20.85 -12.78 -5.75
C ILE A 118 -21.16 -11.31 -5.46
N ASN A 119 -21.86 -10.63 -6.36
CA ASN A 119 -22.19 -9.20 -6.30
C ASN A 119 -20.97 -8.32 -6.07
N LYS A 120 -19.87 -8.55 -6.84
CA LYS A 120 -18.62 -7.79 -6.73
C LYS A 120 -18.01 -7.45 -8.08
N ASN A 121 -17.26 -6.36 -8.09
CA ASN A 121 -16.38 -5.98 -9.17
C ASN A 121 -15.06 -6.75 -9.04
N VAL A 122 -14.65 -7.39 -10.11
CA VAL A 122 -13.42 -8.20 -10.24
C VAL A 122 -12.40 -7.38 -11.00
N TYR A 123 -11.42 -6.84 -10.32
CA TYR A 123 -10.36 -6.02 -10.88
C TYR A 123 -9.20 -6.89 -11.34
N PHE A 124 -8.61 -6.57 -12.48
CA PHE A 124 -7.47 -7.31 -13.03
C PHE A 124 -6.33 -6.37 -13.47
N ASP A 125 -5.12 -6.91 -13.48
CA ASP A 125 -3.90 -6.22 -13.86
C ASP A 125 -3.54 -6.42 -15.35
N LYS A 126 -2.38 -5.90 -15.77
CA LYS A 126 -1.83 -6.00 -17.11
C LYS A 126 -1.58 -7.44 -17.59
N ASP A 127 -1.44 -8.39 -16.71
CA ASP A 127 -1.19 -9.80 -16.98
C ASP A 127 -2.49 -10.64 -16.92
N GLY A 128 -3.62 -9.96 -16.63
CA GLY A 128 -4.95 -10.57 -16.49
C GLY A 128 -5.13 -11.31 -15.17
N ILE A 129 -4.30 -10.99 -14.17
CA ILE A 129 -4.41 -11.57 -12.84
C ILE A 129 -5.44 -10.75 -12.05
N VAL A 130 -6.35 -11.43 -11.36
CA VAL A 130 -7.33 -10.81 -10.47
C VAL A 130 -6.63 -10.22 -9.26
N THR A 131 -6.61 -8.90 -9.16
CA THR A 131 -5.91 -8.19 -8.10
C THR A 131 -6.80 -7.89 -6.91
N GLU A 132 -8.10 -7.63 -7.15
CA GLU A 132 -9.02 -7.23 -6.09
C GLU A 132 -10.46 -7.64 -6.41
N LEU A 133 -11.24 -7.93 -5.36
CA LEU A 133 -12.69 -8.15 -5.40
C LEU A 133 -13.35 -7.12 -4.49
N SER A 134 -14.09 -6.16 -5.06
CA SER A 134 -14.63 -5.03 -4.29
C SER A 134 -16.01 -4.61 -4.76
N ASP A 135 -16.82 -4.09 -3.85
CA ASP A 135 -18.10 -3.42 -4.17
C ASP A 135 -17.87 -1.99 -4.69
N ARG A 136 -16.69 -1.44 -4.43
CA ARG A 136 -16.32 -0.09 -4.84
C ARG A 136 -16.02 -0.05 -6.33
N VAL A 137 -16.48 1.01 -7.02
CA VAL A 137 -16.08 1.35 -8.37
C VAL A 137 -14.92 2.34 -8.28
N ILE A 138 -13.83 2.05 -8.99
CA ILE A 138 -12.65 2.92 -9.07
C ILE A 138 -12.80 3.80 -10.32
N GLU A 139 -12.70 5.11 -10.13
CA GLU A 139 -12.69 6.07 -11.23
C GLU A 139 -11.55 5.78 -12.21
N ASP A 140 -11.70 6.22 -13.44
CA ASP A 140 -10.72 6.01 -14.51
C ASP A 140 -10.35 4.53 -14.75
N THR A 141 -11.29 3.63 -14.51
CA THR A 141 -11.11 2.19 -14.72
C THR A 141 -12.25 1.65 -15.57
N PRO A 142 -11.99 1.14 -16.80
CA PRO A 142 -13.03 0.67 -17.71
C PRO A 142 -13.75 -0.55 -17.19
N GLN A 143 -15.08 -0.53 -17.29
CA GLN A 143 -15.90 -1.71 -17.08
C GLN A 143 -15.88 -2.60 -18.31
N ILE A 144 -15.62 -3.90 -18.14
CA ILE A 144 -15.65 -4.87 -19.21
C ILE A 144 -16.99 -5.58 -19.21
N LEU A 145 -17.72 -5.47 -20.33
CA LEU A 145 -19.06 -6.03 -20.51
C LEU A 145 -19.04 -7.11 -21.60
N GLY A 146 -19.99 -8.04 -21.56
CA GLY A 146 -20.14 -9.11 -22.55
C GLY A 146 -19.12 -10.25 -22.41
N ILE A 147 -18.41 -10.30 -21.28
CA ILE A 147 -17.52 -11.42 -20.94
C ILE A 147 -18.08 -12.14 -19.73
N ASP A 148 -18.43 -13.41 -19.91
CA ASP A 148 -18.95 -14.25 -18.85
C ASP A 148 -17.82 -14.89 -18.05
N CYS A 149 -17.80 -14.68 -16.73
CA CYS A 149 -16.91 -15.30 -15.78
C CYS A 149 -17.72 -16.01 -14.69
N LYS A 150 -17.66 -17.36 -14.65
CA LYS A 150 -18.49 -18.11 -13.69
C LYS A 150 -17.87 -18.24 -12.30
N LYS A 151 -16.54 -18.31 -12.21
CA LYS A 151 -15.81 -18.46 -10.96
C LYS A 151 -14.47 -17.77 -11.08
N VAL A 152 -14.18 -16.89 -10.12
CA VAL A 152 -12.95 -16.10 -10.09
C VAL A 152 -12.25 -16.36 -8.76
N VAL A 153 -10.93 -16.46 -8.80
CA VAL A 153 -10.07 -16.59 -7.62
C VAL A 153 -9.09 -15.42 -7.63
N GLN A 154 -8.96 -14.76 -6.49
CA GLN A 154 -8.01 -13.65 -6.33
C GLN A 154 -6.57 -14.17 -6.50
N TYR A 155 -5.73 -13.39 -7.15
CA TYR A 155 -4.34 -13.71 -7.52
C TYR A 155 -4.18 -14.80 -8.58
N GLU A 156 -5.26 -15.25 -9.21
CA GLU A 156 -5.23 -16.12 -10.38
C GLU A 156 -5.64 -15.37 -11.65
N LYS A 157 -5.34 -15.95 -12.81
CA LYS A 157 -5.76 -15.38 -14.08
C LYS A 157 -7.27 -15.43 -14.25
N LEU A 158 -7.81 -14.40 -14.90
CA LEU A 158 -9.22 -14.38 -15.31
C LEU A 158 -9.57 -15.67 -16.08
N PRO A 159 -10.61 -16.41 -15.65
CA PRO A 159 -11.01 -17.70 -16.26
C PRO A 159 -11.79 -17.51 -17.56
N ILE A 160 -11.20 -16.79 -18.50
CA ILE A 160 -11.72 -16.57 -19.85
C ILE A 160 -10.79 -17.19 -20.89
N GLY A 161 -11.32 -17.52 -22.06
CA GLY A 161 -10.51 -18.18 -23.11
C GLY A 161 -9.26 -17.39 -23.45
N SER A 162 -8.13 -18.06 -23.60
CA SER A 162 -6.79 -17.45 -23.76
C SER A 162 -6.70 -16.43 -24.90
N LYS A 163 -7.40 -16.68 -26.02
CA LYS A 163 -7.49 -15.74 -27.16
C LYS A 163 -8.19 -14.45 -26.76
N ARG A 164 -9.34 -14.56 -26.05
CA ARG A 164 -10.14 -13.43 -25.60
C ARG A 164 -9.40 -12.63 -24.52
N LEU A 165 -8.73 -13.31 -23.60
CA LEU A 165 -7.88 -12.68 -22.59
C LEU A 165 -6.78 -11.84 -23.25
N LYS A 166 -6.05 -12.41 -24.21
CA LYS A 166 -5.00 -11.71 -24.95
C LYS A 166 -5.53 -10.46 -25.66
N GLN A 167 -6.67 -10.56 -26.34
CA GLN A 167 -7.31 -9.41 -26.99
C GLN A 167 -7.69 -8.32 -25.99
N LEU A 168 -8.34 -8.69 -24.89
CA LEU A 168 -8.71 -7.77 -23.80
C LEU A 168 -7.47 -7.03 -23.28
N LEU A 169 -6.42 -7.77 -22.90
CA LEU A 169 -5.21 -7.18 -22.34
C LEU A 169 -4.47 -6.28 -23.34
N THR A 170 -4.39 -6.69 -24.60
CA THR A 170 -3.77 -5.86 -25.64
C THR A 170 -4.53 -4.54 -25.80
N LEU A 171 -5.86 -4.59 -25.83
CA LEU A 171 -6.70 -3.41 -25.97
C LEU A 171 -6.57 -2.48 -24.76
N THR A 172 -6.76 -3.00 -23.54
CA THR A 172 -6.70 -2.19 -22.30
C THR A 172 -5.32 -1.58 -22.08
N GLN A 173 -4.24 -2.31 -22.37
CA GLN A 173 -2.88 -1.77 -22.32
C GLN A 173 -2.64 -0.68 -23.37
N SER A 174 -3.17 -0.85 -24.61
CA SER A 174 -3.05 0.16 -25.67
C SER A 174 -3.82 1.42 -25.32
N LEU A 175 -5.04 1.28 -24.81
CA LEU A 175 -5.85 2.42 -24.35
C LEU A 175 -5.14 3.19 -23.24
N LYS A 176 -4.67 2.50 -22.21
CA LYS A 176 -3.95 3.11 -21.09
C LYS A 176 -2.66 3.82 -21.51
N ARG A 177 -1.93 3.25 -22.48
CA ARG A 177 -0.70 3.86 -23.02
C ARG A 177 -0.96 5.18 -23.73
N ASN A 178 -2.15 5.33 -24.33
CA ASN A 178 -2.55 6.53 -25.06
C ASN A 178 -3.43 7.47 -24.24
N ASP A 179 -3.49 7.27 -22.91
CA ASP A 179 -4.34 8.02 -21.98
C ASP A 179 -5.82 8.08 -22.40
N LEU A 180 -6.27 7.01 -23.08
CA LEU A 180 -7.66 6.82 -23.47
C LEU A 180 -8.33 5.89 -22.46
N ILE A 181 -9.18 6.44 -21.62
CA ILE A 181 -9.89 5.67 -20.60
C ILE A 181 -11.38 5.68 -20.95
N PRO A 182 -11.93 4.62 -21.58
CA PRO A 182 -13.35 4.51 -21.81
C PRO A 182 -14.09 4.16 -20.50
N ASP A 183 -15.37 4.56 -20.40
CA ASP A 183 -16.22 4.13 -19.29
C ASP A 183 -16.47 2.63 -19.34
N SER A 184 -16.66 2.09 -20.54
CA SER A 184 -16.84 0.65 -20.74
C SER A 184 -16.27 0.13 -22.07
N ILE A 185 -15.94 -1.15 -22.06
CA ILE A 185 -15.54 -1.94 -23.22
C ILE A 185 -16.51 -3.11 -23.32
N THR A 186 -17.40 -3.09 -24.32
CA THR A 186 -18.41 -4.12 -24.51
C THR A 186 -17.99 -5.07 -25.62
N TYR A 187 -17.96 -6.37 -25.32
CA TYR A 187 -17.70 -7.43 -26.30
C TYR A 187 -19.04 -8.03 -26.77
N GLY A 188 -19.33 -7.83 -28.05
CA GLY A 188 -20.50 -8.44 -28.72
C GLY A 188 -20.28 -9.93 -29.10
N VAL A 189 -21.28 -10.49 -29.80
CA VAL A 189 -21.27 -11.89 -30.25
C VAL A 189 -20.10 -12.18 -31.21
N GLU A 190 -19.72 -11.21 -32.03
CA GLU A 190 -18.61 -11.32 -33.01
C GLU A 190 -17.24 -11.03 -32.40
N ASN A 191 -17.15 -10.85 -31.08
CA ASN A 191 -15.92 -10.51 -30.35
C ASN A 191 -15.28 -9.16 -30.73
N GLU A 192 -15.98 -8.29 -31.42
CA GLU A 192 -15.52 -6.92 -31.66
C GLU A 192 -15.78 -6.05 -30.43
N PRO A 193 -14.76 -5.35 -29.92
CA PRO A 193 -14.92 -4.46 -28.78
C PRO A 193 -15.56 -3.15 -29.21
N VAL A 194 -16.60 -2.74 -28.51
CA VAL A 194 -17.22 -1.42 -28.60
C VAL A 194 -16.80 -0.60 -27.40
N LEU A 195 -16.23 0.57 -27.63
CA LEU A 195 -15.80 1.50 -26.57
C LEU A 195 -16.91 2.51 -26.32
N THR A 196 -17.29 2.69 -25.06
CA THR A 196 -18.16 3.79 -24.63
C THR A 196 -17.31 4.83 -23.92
N LEU A 197 -17.32 6.05 -24.46
CA LEU A 197 -16.57 7.19 -23.92
C LEU A 197 -17.56 8.26 -23.48
N SER A 198 -17.46 8.72 -22.23
CA SER A 198 -18.20 9.88 -21.74
C SER A 198 -17.48 11.15 -22.16
N LEU A 199 -18.19 12.11 -22.77
CA LEU A 199 -17.62 13.39 -23.20
C LEU A 199 -17.14 14.28 -22.05
N ILE A 200 -17.39 13.88 -20.81
CA ILE A 200 -17.02 14.64 -19.61
C ILE A 200 -15.53 14.51 -19.25
N HIS A 201 -14.83 13.51 -19.79
CA HIS A 201 -13.41 13.25 -19.48
C HIS A 201 -12.41 13.86 -20.46
N ILE A 202 -12.86 14.74 -21.37
CA ILE A 202 -11.95 15.57 -22.13
C ILE A 202 -11.56 16.74 -21.23
N SER A 203 -10.58 16.55 -20.37
CA SER A 203 -9.90 17.67 -19.70
C SER A 203 -9.27 18.53 -20.79
N GLU A 204 -9.78 19.76 -20.96
CA GLU A 204 -9.18 20.73 -21.88
C GLU A 204 -7.68 20.87 -21.59
N PRO A 205 -6.81 20.70 -22.58
CA PRO A 205 -5.41 21.06 -22.42
C PRO A 205 -5.37 22.59 -22.27
N THR A 206 -5.13 23.06 -21.08
CA THR A 206 -4.93 24.50 -20.79
C THR A 206 -3.64 24.95 -21.45
N ARG A 207 -3.63 25.11 -22.76
CA ARG A 207 -2.61 25.89 -23.48
C ARG A 207 -2.94 27.36 -23.22
N ARG A 208 -2.39 27.92 -22.16
CA ARG A 208 -2.16 29.37 -22.10
C ARG A 208 -1.06 29.69 -23.13
N VAL A 209 -1.47 30.09 -24.30
CA VAL A 209 -0.61 30.83 -25.24
C VAL A 209 -0.50 32.23 -24.67
N VAL A 210 0.62 32.54 -24.03
CA VAL A 210 1.01 33.94 -23.77
C VAL A 210 1.59 34.44 -25.05
N ILE A 211 0.84 35.27 -25.77
CA ILE A 211 1.34 36.08 -26.87
C ILE A 211 1.83 37.37 -26.23
N SER A 212 3.15 37.56 -26.24
CA SER A 212 3.83 38.84 -25.99
C SER A 212 4.00 39.60 -27.29
#